data_17ebfd73784fd49d196f537e00174dcf
#
_entry.id   17ebfd73784fd49d196f537e00174dcf
#
_cell.length_a   1.000
_cell.length_b   1.000
_cell.length_c   1.000
_cell.angle_alpha   90.00
_cell.angle_beta   90.00
_cell.angle_gamma   90.00
#
_symmetry.space_group_name_H-M   'P 1'
#
loop_
_entity.id
_entity.type
_entity.pdbx_description
1 polymer ?
#
loop_
_entity_poly.entity_id
_entity_poly.type
_entity_poly.pdbx_seq_one_letter_code
_entity_poly.pdbx_strand_id
1 'polypeptide(L)'
;SRLDIAERRVPQDGRLKLAGQRNTKIDFRVSTLPTVHGEKVVMRLLDSSGASLKLSDLGMEADQLVHYEAAVKKPYGMVLVTGPTGSGKTVSLYSALSMLNRPETNISTVEDPVEINLDGINQVAINEKANLTFSAALRSFMRQDPDIIMVGEIRDLETAEIAIKASQTGHLVLSTLHTNDATATIMRMLNMG
;
A
#
# COMPACT_ATOMS: atom_id res chain seq x y z
N SER A 1 8.95 -18.90 -5.20
CA SER A 1 7.54 -18.70 -4.91
C SER A 1 7.20 -19.26 -3.54
N ARG A 2 6.23 -18.71 -2.84
CA ARG A 2 5.68 -19.28 -1.60
C ARG A 2 4.49 -20.21 -1.88
N LEU A 3 4.28 -20.61 -3.14
CA LEU A 3 3.24 -21.53 -3.55
C LEU A 3 3.67 -22.96 -3.20
N ASP A 4 2.73 -23.73 -2.67
CA ASP A 4 2.92 -25.18 -2.52
C ASP A 4 2.66 -25.84 -3.88
N ILE A 5 3.72 -26.30 -4.53
CA ILE A 5 3.64 -26.92 -5.87
C ILE A 5 2.98 -28.31 -5.86
N ALA A 6 2.87 -28.93 -4.69
CA ALA A 6 2.21 -30.23 -4.53
C ALA A 6 0.70 -30.11 -4.33
N GLU A 7 0.22 -28.96 -3.81
CA GLU A 7 -1.21 -28.71 -3.57
C GLU A 7 -1.84 -28.06 -4.82
N ARG A 8 -2.82 -28.75 -5.42
CA ARG A 8 -3.52 -28.33 -6.63
C ARG A 8 -5.05 -28.24 -6.48
N ARG A 9 -5.55 -28.49 -5.27
CA ARG A 9 -6.99 -28.58 -4.99
C ARG A 9 -7.59 -27.29 -4.46
N VAL A 10 -6.73 -26.35 -4.06
CA VAL A 10 -7.14 -25.06 -3.50
C VAL A 10 -6.51 -23.89 -4.26
N PRO A 11 -7.18 -22.73 -4.32
CA PRO A 11 -6.57 -21.52 -4.85
C PRO A 11 -5.32 -21.14 -4.05
N GLN A 12 -4.31 -20.62 -4.76
CA GLN A 12 -3.09 -20.13 -4.12
C GLN A 12 -2.66 -18.81 -4.74
N ASP A 13 -2.13 -17.91 -3.92
CA ASP A 13 -1.51 -16.66 -4.33
C ASP A 13 -0.06 -16.61 -3.91
N GLY A 14 0.81 -16.07 -4.77
CA GLY A 14 2.23 -15.96 -4.48
C GLY A 14 2.95 -14.97 -5.37
N ARG A 15 4.24 -14.80 -5.10
CA ARG A 15 5.15 -13.99 -5.92
C ARG A 15 6.25 -14.85 -6.53
N LEU A 16 6.60 -14.56 -7.78
CA LEU A 16 7.69 -15.18 -8.50
C LEU A 16 8.66 -14.11 -8.98
N LYS A 17 9.93 -14.25 -8.63
CA LYS A 17 11.00 -13.39 -9.13
C LYS A 17 11.78 -14.15 -10.19
N LEU A 18 11.86 -13.59 -11.39
CA LEU A 18 12.68 -14.12 -12.46
C LEU A 18 13.87 -13.19 -12.70
N ALA A 19 15.03 -13.80 -12.94
CA ALA A 19 16.19 -13.07 -13.44
C ALA A 19 15.97 -12.80 -14.94
N GLY A 20 15.84 -11.54 -15.30
CA GLY A 20 15.79 -11.11 -16.69
C GLY A 20 17.19 -10.97 -17.31
N GLN A 21 17.23 -10.62 -18.58
CA GLN A 21 18.50 -10.30 -19.24
C GLN A 21 19.11 -9.02 -18.64
N ARG A 22 20.44 -8.91 -18.63
CA ARG A 22 21.21 -7.77 -18.11
C ARG A 22 20.99 -7.47 -16.60
N ASN A 23 20.84 -8.54 -15.79
CA ASN A 23 20.69 -8.41 -14.33
C ASN A 23 19.39 -7.70 -13.87
N THR A 24 18.38 -7.59 -14.74
CA THR A 24 17.06 -7.09 -14.38
C THR A 24 16.30 -8.17 -13.60
N LYS A 25 15.63 -7.77 -12.51
CA LYS A 25 14.73 -8.66 -11.76
C LYS A 25 13.31 -8.36 -12.18
N ILE A 26 12.60 -9.38 -12.63
CA ILE A 26 11.20 -9.28 -13.04
C ILE A 26 10.35 -9.95 -11.99
N ASP A 27 9.46 -9.19 -11.36
CA ASP A 27 8.53 -9.68 -10.34
C ASP A 27 7.17 -9.98 -10.95
N PHE A 28 6.59 -11.14 -10.59
CA PHE A 28 5.23 -11.53 -10.96
C PHE A 28 4.40 -11.82 -9.72
N ARG A 29 3.18 -11.33 -9.70
CA ARG A 29 2.11 -11.87 -8.87
C ARG A 29 1.51 -13.07 -9.60
N VAL A 30 1.44 -14.23 -8.92
CA VAL A 30 0.92 -15.47 -9.47
C VAL A 30 -0.29 -15.87 -8.65
N SER A 31 -1.41 -16.13 -9.32
CA SER A 31 -2.59 -16.71 -8.71
C SER A 31 -2.94 -18.00 -9.43
N THR A 32 -3.20 -19.06 -8.70
CA THR A 32 -3.64 -20.35 -9.23
C THR A 32 -5.06 -20.66 -8.76
N LEU A 33 -5.85 -21.26 -9.63
CA LEU A 33 -7.22 -21.68 -9.35
C LEU A 33 -7.48 -23.05 -9.95
N PRO A 34 -7.91 -24.05 -9.14
CA PRO A 34 -8.34 -25.33 -9.66
C PRO A 34 -9.59 -25.17 -10.56
N THR A 35 -9.56 -25.79 -11.72
CA THR A 35 -10.69 -25.85 -12.64
C THR A 35 -10.92 -27.31 -13.10
N VAL A 36 -12.06 -27.58 -13.73
CA VAL A 36 -12.37 -28.91 -14.27
C VAL A 36 -11.41 -29.36 -15.38
N HIS A 37 -10.67 -28.44 -15.98
CA HIS A 37 -9.68 -28.71 -17.02
C HIS A 37 -8.23 -28.64 -16.54
N GLY A 38 -7.99 -28.56 -15.23
CA GLY A 38 -6.69 -28.38 -14.59
C GLY A 38 -6.56 -27.02 -13.92
N GLU A 39 -5.36 -26.67 -13.48
CA GLU A 39 -5.12 -25.38 -12.83
C GLU A 39 -5.08 -24.24 -13.84
N LYS A 40 -5.90 -23.21 -13.60
CA LYS A 40 -5.75 -21.92 -14.25
C LYS A 40 -4.67 -21.12 -13.50
N VAL A 41 -3.67 -20.63 -14.22
CA VAL A 41 -2.62 -19.79 -13.68
C VAL A 41 -2.70 -18.39 -14.29
N VAL A 42 -2.79 -17.39 -13.44
CA VAL A 42 -2.74 -15.97 -13.84
C VAL A 42 -1.45 -15.37 -13.32
N MET A 43 -0.65 -14.82 -14.21
CA MET A 43 0.60 -14.13 -13.88
C MET A 43 0.45 -12.64 -14.23
N ARG A 44 0.57 -11.77 -13.23
CA ARG A 44 0.59 -10.33 -13.42
C ARG A 44 2.01 -9.83 -13.25
N LEU A 45 2.54 -9.18 -14.29
CA LEU A 45 3.82 -8.50 -14.23
C LEU A 45 3.72 -7.34 -13.23
N LEU A 46 4.63 -7.32 -12.26
CA LEU A 46 4.84 -6.20 -11.35
C LEU A 46 6.06 -5.44 -11.87
N ASP A 47 5.80 -4.45 -12.74
CA ASP A 47 6.88 -3.63 -13.28
C ASP A 47 7.20 -2.51 -12.30
N SER A 48 8.25 -2.73 -11.50
CA SER A 48 8.80 -1.73 -10.60
C SER A 48 9.90 -0.87 -11.23
N SER A 49 10.30 -1.17 -12.48
CA SER A 49 11.47 -0.57 -13.11
C SER A 49 11.21 0.79 -13.78
N GLY A 50 9.95 1.21 -13.92
CA GLY A 50 9.57 2.39 -14.69
C GLY A 50 8.73 3.43 -13.95
N ALA A 51 8.24 3.16 -12.77
CA ALA A 51 7.47 4.17 -12.03
C ALA A 51 8.42 5.23 -11.46
N SER A 52 8.44 6.41 -12.06
CA SER A 52 9.05 7.56 -11.40
C SER A 52 8.30 7.84 -10.10
N LEU A 53 9.02 7.79 -8.97
CA LEU A 53 8.47 8.13 -7.66
C LEU A 53 8.69 9.62 -7.31
N LYS A 54 8.83 10.46 -8.34
CA LYS A 54 8.91 11.90 -8.13
C LYS A 54 7.50 12.50 -8.14
N LEU A 55 7.20 13.35 -7.19
CA LEU A 55 5.92 14.05 -7.11
C LEU A 55 5.63 14.88 -8.37
N SER A 56 6.67 15.45 -8.99
CA SER A 56 6.56 16.19 -10.26
C SER A 56 5.99 15.38 -11.42
N ASP A 57 6.12 14.06 -11.36
CA ASP A 57 5.75 13.17 -12.46
C ASP A 57 4.32 12.60 -12.31
N LEU A 58 3.62 12.99 -11.23
CA LEU A 58 2.23 12.57 -10.96
C LEU A 58 1.20 13.20 -11.89
N GLY A 59 1.58 14.22 -12.67
CA GLY A 59 0.66 14.93 -13.56
C GLY A 59 -0.32 15.87 -12.83
N MET A 60 -0.03 16.21 -11.59
CA MET A 60 -0.80 17.22 -10.85
C MET A 60 -0.54 18.62 -11.41
N GLU A 61 -1.56 19.47 -11.43
CA GLU A 61 -1.38 20.90 -11.68
C GLU A 61 -0.50 21.55 -10.60
N ALA A 62 0.20 22.62 -10.92
CA ALA A 62 1.21 23.21 -10.03
C ALA A 62 0.66 23.62 -8.66
N ASP A 63 -0.54 24.15 -8.60
CA ASP A 63 -1.23 24.52 -7.36
C ASP A 63 -1.66 23.31 -6.55
N GLN A 64 -2.13 22.24 -7.21
CA GLN A 64 -2.49 20.98 -6.59
C GLN A 64 -1.27 20.30 -5.98
N LEU A 65 -0.13 20.29 -6.69
CA LEU A 65 1.12 19.75 -6.21
C LEU A 65 1.60 20.45 -4.93
N VAL A 66 1.51 21.81 -4.91
CA VAL A 66 1.87 22.61 -3.72
C VAL A 66 1.01 22.22 -2.53
N HIS A 67 -0.31 22.08 -2.72
CA HIS A 67 -1.23 21.70 -1.65
C HIS A 67 -0.95 20.26 -1.16
N TYR A 68 -0.70 19.33 -2.09
CA TYR A 68 -0.38 17.94 -1.74
C TYR A 68 0.94 17.86 -0.95
N GLU A 69 1.98 18.52 -1.43
CA GLU A 69 3.26 18.59 -0.70
C GLU A 69 3.11 19.20 0.70
N ALA A 70 2.33 20.29 0.81
CA ALA A 70 2.07 20.92 2.10
C ALA A 70 1.32 19.99 3.06
N ALA A 71 0.40 19.18 2.56
CA ALA A 71 -0.35 18.21 3.35
C ALA A 71 0.54 17.07 3.86
N VAL A 72 1.34 16.45 2.98
CA VAL A 72 2.19 15.30 3.35
C VAL A 72 3.42 15.68 4.17
N LYS A 73 3.77 16.98 4.22
CA LYS A 73 4.85 17.51 5.08
C LYS A 73 4.39 17.91 6.49
N LYS A 74 3.09 17.74 6.82
CA LYS A 74 2.61 18.00 8.17
C LYS A 74 3.20 16.98 9.16
N PRO A 75 3.50 17.41 10.39
CA PRO A 75 4.09 16.51 11.40
C PRO A 75 3.14 15.42 11.86
N TYR A 76 1.83 15.63 11.76
CA TYR A 76 0.78 14.67 12.10
C TYR A 76 -0.51 15.00 11.33
N GLY A 77 -1.42 14.05 11.31
CA GLY A 77 -2.70 14.17 10.62
C GLY A 77 -2.92 12.99 9.67
N MET A 78 -4.00 13.05 8.90
CA MET A 78 -4.33 12.01 7.93
C MET A 78 -4.45 12.60 6.54
N VAL A 79 -3.78 11.95 5.57
CA VAL A 79 -3.91 12.24 4.13
C VAL A 79 -4.49 11.02 3.45
N LEU A 80 -5.65 11.19 2.80
CA LEU A 80 -6.34 10.14 2.07
C LEU A 80 -6.27 10.40 0.57
N VAL A 81 -5.73 9.43 -0.17
CA VAL A 81 -5.71 9.44 -1.63
C VAL A 81 -6.84 8.55 -2.12
N THR A 82 -7.80 9.12 -2.83
CA THR A 82 -9.02 8.45 -3.25
C THR A 82 -9.14 8.39 -4.76
N GLY A 83 -9.95 7.48 -5.26
CA GLY A 83 -10.19 7.31 -6.68
C GLY A 83 -10.39 5.85 -7.09
N PRO A 84 -10.82 5.59 -8.33
CA PRO A 84 -11.00 4.24 -8.85
C PRO A 84 -9.68 3.48 -9.00
N THR A 85 -9.77 2.20 -9.31
CA THR A 85 -8.58 1.39 -9.63
C THR A 85 -7.88 1.97 -10.86
N GLY A 86 -6.55 2.07 -10.79
CA GLY A 86 -5.72 2.62 -11.87
C GLY A 86 -5.62 4.16 -11.90
N SER A 87 -6.21 4.88 -10.95
CA SER A 87 -6.12 6.35 -10.86
C SER A 87 -4.78 6.89 -10.31
N GLY A 88 -3.81 6.01 -10.01
CA GLY A 88 -2.50 6.42 -9.52
C GLY A 88 -2.38 6.56 -8.00
N LYS A 89 -3.37 6.11 -7.20
CA LYS A 89 -3.33 6.22 -5.73
C LYS A 89 -2.03 5.69 -5.12
N THR A 90 -1.66 4.48 -5.48
CA THR A 90 -0.43 3.84 -4.98
C THR A 90 0.81 4.63 -5.36
N VAL A 91 0.90 5.07 -6.61
CA VAL A 91 2.05 5.86 -7.08
C VAL A 91 2.15 7.19 -6.33
N SER A 92 1.01 7.86 -6.08
CA SER A 92 0.97 9.10 -5.29
C SER A 92 1.48 8.89 -3.87
N LEU A 93 1.05 7.82 -3.19
CA LEU A 93 1.51 7.50 -1.83
C LEU A 93 3.00 7.14 -1.82
N TYR A 94 3.46 6.31 -2.75
CA TYR A 94 4.88 5.94 -2.83
C TYR A 94 5.78 7.14 -3.14
N SER A 95 5.30 8.08 -3.97
CA SER A 95 6.03 9.33 -4.25
C SER A 95 6.14 10.21 -3.00
N ALA A 96 5.08 10.29 -2.20
CA ALA A 96 5.12 10.97 -0.91
C ALA A 96 6.09 10.28 0.06
N LEU A 97 6.02 8.96 0.20
CA LEU A 97 6.92 8.19 1.04
C LEU A 97 8.38 8.37 0.61
N SER A 98 8.67 8.31 -0.68
CA SER A 98 10.01 8.53 -1.23
C SER A 98 10.56 9.92 -0.89
N MET A 99 9.72 10.95 -0.95
CA MET A 99 10.10 12.31 -0.59
C MET A 99 10.36 12.49 0.93
N LEU A 100 9.59 11.77 1.76
CA LEU A 100 9.65 11.86 3.22
C LEU A 100 10.70 10.91 3.83
N ASN A 101 11.20 9.96 3.05
CA ASN A 101 12.14 8.95 3.49
C ASN A 101 13.51 9.56 3.76
N ARG A 102 13.81 9.79 5.01
CA ARG A 102 15.09 10.33 5.52
C ARG A 102 15.61 9.39 6.62
N PRO A 103 16.94 9.37 6.85
CA PRO A 103 17.51 8.49 7.88
C PRO A 103 16.93 8.70 9.29
N GLU A 104 16.44 9.91 9.57
CA GLU A 104 15.88 10.29 10.88
C GLU A 104 14.39 9.99 11.00
N THR A 105 13.71 9.57 9.92
CA THR A 105 12.27 9.38 9.86
C THR A 105 11.92 7.90 9.91
N ASN A 106 11.23 7.47 10.94
CA ASN A 106 10.73 6.10 11.04
C ASN A 106 9.41 5.95 10.29
N ILE A 107 9.48 5.33 9.11
CA ILE A 107 8.32 5.09 8.25
C ILE A 107 7.95 3.61 8.29
N SER A 108 6.69 3.32 8.59
CA SER A 108 6.14 1.97 8.59
C SER A 108 4.93 1.88 7.68
N THR A 109 4.87 0.84 6.85
CA THR A 109 3.74 0.60 5.94
C THR A 109 3.13 -0.78 6.15
N VAL A 110 1.82 -0.89 5.92
CA VAL A 110 1.11 -2.17 5.83
C VAL A 110 0.30 -2.23 4.55
N GLU A 111 0.48 -3.28 3.76
CA GLU A 111 0.05 -3.34 2.36
C GLU A 111 -0.43 -4.75 1.98
N ASP A 112 -1.31 -4.83 0.98
CA ASP A 112 -1.85 -6.10 0.46
C ASP A 112 -1.87 -6.15 -1.08
N PRO A 113 -0.77 -6.54 -1.69
CA PRO A 113 0.60 -6.71 -1.17
C PRO A 113 1.45 -5.44 -1.26
N VAL A 114 2.69 -5.48 -0.79
CA VAL A 114 3.72 -4.46 -1.10
C VAL A 114 3.99 -4.47 -2.61
N GLU A 115 3.72 -3.37 -3.30
CA GLU A 115 3.88 -3.28 -4.76
C GLU A 115 5.33 -2.98 -5.17
N ILE A 116 5.96 -2.02 -4.52
CA ILE A 116 7.34 -1.58 -4.78
C ILE A 116 8.11 -1.62 -3.46
N ASN A 117 9.29 -2.23 -3.46
CA ASN A 117 10.16 -2.19 -2.29
C ASN A 117 10.88 -0.83 -2.24
N LEU A 118 10.77 -0.16 -1.10
CA LEU A 118 11.45 1.09 -0.83
C LEU A 118 12.50 0.86 0.26
N ASP A 119 13.76 1.10 -0.07
CA ASP A 119 14.84 1.02 0.91
C ASP A 119 14.66 2.09 1.99
N GLY A 120 14.93 1.74 3.25
CA GLY A 120 14.78 2.65 4.39
C GLY A 120 13.37 2.72 4.98
N ILE A 121 12.40 1.98 4.44
CA ILE A 121 11.01 1.93 4.92
C ILE A 121 10.67 0.53 5.44
N ASN A 122 10.00 0.46 6.58
CA ASN A 122 9.55 -0.78 7.19
C ASN A 122 8.22 -1.22 6.55
N GLN A 123 8.29 -1.99 5.48
CA GLN A 123 7.12 -2.42 4.70
C GLN A 123 6.62 -3.80 5.16
N VAL A 124 5.40 -3.86 5.67
CA VAL A 124 4.72 -5.09 6.12
C VAL A 124 3.70 -5.52 5.07
N ALA A 125 3.83 -6.75 4.60
CA ALA A 125 2.79 -7.37 3.77
C ALA A 125 1.79 -8.13 4.63
N ILE A 126 0.51 -7.98 4.36
CA ILE A 126 -0.59 -8.75 4.98
C ILE A 126 -0.33 -10.24 4.84
N ASN A 127 -0.66 -10.99 5.89
CA ASN A 127 -0.62 -12.45 5.91
C ASN A 127 -1.77 -12.98 6.76
N GLU A 128 -2.90 -13.22 6.16
CA GLU A 128 -4.12 -13.70 6.85
C GLU A 128 -3.88 -15.06 7.53
N LYS A 129 -3.05 -15.94 6.94
CA LYS A 129 -2.72 -17.24 7.54
C LYS A 129 -1.96 -17.11 8.88
N ALA A 130 -1.28 -15.98 9.06
CA ALA A 130 -0.57 -15.65 10.30
C ALA A 130 -1.34 -14.65 11.16
N ASN A 131 -2.60 -14.36 10.87
CA ASN A 131 -3.42 -13.33 11.50
C ASN A 131 -2.77 -11.93 11.47
N LEU A 132 -1.90 -11.66 10.50
CA LEU A 132 -1.29 -10.36 10.28
C LEU A 132 -2.21 -9.55 9.36
N THR A 133 -3.21 -8.92 9.94
CA THR A 133 -4.20 -8.04 9.29
C THR A 133 -3.74 -6.59 9.31
N PHE A 134 -4.46 -5.70 8.62
CA PHE A 134 -4.21 -4.25 8.68
C PHE A 134 -4.29 -3.72 10.10
N SER A 135 -5.35 -4.07 10.83
CA SER A 135 -5.55 -3.64 12.22
C SER A 135 -4.47 -4.19 13.16
N ALA A 136 -4.07 -5.46 13.00
CA ALA A 136 -3.01 -6.08 13.81
C ALA A 136 -1.65 -5.40 13.59
N ALA A 137 -1.30 -5.12 12.33
CA ALA A 137 -0.06 -4.41 11.98
C ALA A 137 -0.06 -2.98 12.54
N LEU A 138 -1.16 -2.22 12.37
CA LEU A 138 -1.30 -0.87 12.90
C LEU A 138 -1.14 -0.82 14.42
N ARG A 139 -1.79 -1.73 15.15
CA ARG A 139 -1.59 -1.82 16.62
C ARG A 139 -0.14 -2.09 16.99
N SER A 140 0.58 -2.85 16.17
CA SER A 140 2.00 -3.09 16.40
C SER A 140 2.84 -1.85 16.13
N PHE A 141 2.55 -1.11 15.05
CA PHE A 141 3.25 0.14 14.72
C PHE A 141 3.19 1.16 15.84
N MET A 142 2.05 1.31 16.52
CA MET A 142 1.90 2.22 17.65
C MET A 142 2.87 1.95 18.83
N ARG A 143 3.59 0.82 18.82
CA ARG A 143 4.62 0.45 19.79
C ARG A 143 6.04 0.44 19.19
N GLN A 144 6.18 0.88 17.95
CA GLN A 144 7.43 0.91 17.18
C GLN A 144 7.94 2.34 16.93
N ASP A 145 7.30 3.32 17.59
CA ASP A 145 7.66 4.74 17.53
C ASP A 145 7.77 5.28 16.08
N PRO A 146 6.74 5.10 15.24
CA PRO A 146 6.77 5.57 13.87
C PRO A 146 6.45 7.06 13.79
N ASP A 147 7.14 7.79 12.93
CA ASP A 147 6.77 9.17 12.55
C ASP A 147 5.64 9.15 11.51
N ILE A 148 5.75 8.22 10.56
CA ILE A 148 4.85 8.12 9.43
C ILE A 148 4.33 6.69 9.31
N ILE A 149 3.03 6.56 9.17
CA ILE A 149 2.34 5.29 8.95
C ILE A 149 1.62 5.33 7.60
N MET A 150 1.86 4.34 6.74
CA MET A 150 1.05 4.19 5.53
C MET A 150 0.24 2.90 5.62
N VAL A 151 -1.07 3.04 5.44
CA VAL A 151 -2.02 1.93 5.33
C VAL A 151 -2.44 1.82 3.89
N GLY A 152 -2.11 0.73 3.23
CA GLY A 152 -2.38 0.56 1.80
C GLY A 152 -3.82 0.88 1.43
N GLU A 153 -4.77 0.43 2.25
CA GLU A 153 -6.20 0.79 2.17
C GLU A 153 -6.91 0.58 3.51
N ILE A 154 -7.98 1.34 3.71
CA ILE A 154 -8.91 1.17 4.84
C ILE A 154 -10.17 0.47 4.32
N ARG A 155 -10.41 -0.77 4.79
CA ARG A 155 -11.56 -1.60 4.38
C ARG A 155 -12.64 -1.72 5.44
N ASP A 156 -12.28 -1.58 6.70
CA ASP A 156 -13.12 -1.87 7.85
C ASP A 156 -13.00 -0.79 8.94
N LEU A 157 -14.01 -0.76 9.83
CA LEU A 157 -14.10 0.20 10.91
C LEU A 157 -12.90 0.12 11.87
N GLU A 158 -12.47 -1.08 12.23
CA GLU A 158 -11.38 -1.28 13.18
C GLU A 158 -10.07 -0.64 12.68
N THR A 159 -9.74 -0.86 11.41
CA THR A 159 -8.59 -0.24 10.74
C THR A 159 -8.74 1.28 10.69
N ALA A 160 -9.95 1.78 10.37
CA ALA A 160 -10.24 3.21 10.32
C ALA A 160 -10.04 3.88 11.67
N GLU A 161 -10.59 3.33 12.75
CA GLU A 161 -10.48 3.86 14.12
C GLU A 161 -9.02 3.95 14.58
N ILE A 162 -8.22 2.90 14.35
CA ILE A 162 -6.80 2.90 14.73
C ILE A 162 -6.03 3.95 13.93
N ALA A 163 -6.27 4.05 12.61
CA ALA A 163 -5.63 5.01 11.74
C ALA A 163 -5.97 6.46 12.12
N ILE A 164 -7.25 6.75 12.40
CA ILE A 164 -7.69 8.07 12.88
C ILE A 164 -7.03 8.40 14.22
N LYS A 165 -7.05 7.46 15.17
CA LYS A 165 -6.42 7.66 16.46
C LYS A 165 -4.92 7.94 16.34
N ALA A 166 -4.22 7.21 15.49
CA ALA A 166 -2.81 7.45 15.21
C ALA A 166 -2.58 8.86 14.67
N SER A 167 -3.41 9.32 13.72
CA SER A 167 -3.31 10.66 13.15
C SER A 167 -3.58 11.79 14.14
N GLN A 168 -4.34 11.51 15.21
CA GLN A 168 -4.63 12.48 16.29
C GLN A 168 -3.56 12.48 17.39
N THR A 169 -2.74 11.43 17.47
CA THR A 169 -1.75 11.23 18.54
C THR A 169 -0.31 11.45 18.07
N GLY A 170 -0.10 12.25 17.05
CA GLY A 170 1.23 12.73 16.66
C GLY A 170 1.85 12.05 15.45
N HIS A 171 1.13 11.15 14.76
CA HIS A 171 1.65 10.46 13.58
C HIS A 171 1.07 11.01 12.28
N LEU A 172 1.86 11.10 11.22
CA LEU A 172 1.34 11.31 9.88
C LEU A 172 0.84 9.98 9.31
N VAL A 173 -0.46 9.91 9.03
CA VAL A 173 -1.08 8.71 8.46
C VAL A 173 -1.44 8.93 7.00
N LEU A 174 -0.91 8.10 6.12
CA LEU A 174 -1.21 8.09 4.70
C LEU A 174 -2.04 6.85 4.38
N SER A 175 -3.13 6.99 3.62
CA SER A 175 -3.93 5.83 3.23
C SER A 175 -4.72 6.04 1.94
N THR A 176 -5.34 4.95 1.46
CA THR A 176 -6.29 5.02 0.35
C THR A 176 -7.68 4.57 0.75
N LEU A 177 -8.66 5.09 0.03
CA LEU A 177 -10.03 4.61 0.02
C LEU A 177 -10.51 4.44 -1.42
N HIS A 178 -11.27 3.38 -1.65
CA HIS A 178 -11.91 3.14 -2.94
C HIS A 178 -13.24 3.89 -3.01
N THR A 179 -13.16 5.19 -3.29
CA THR A 179 -14.30 6.08 -3.54
C THR A 179 -14.06 6.84 -4.83
N ASN A 180 -15.12 7.31 -5.47
CA ASN A 180 -15.01 8.02 -6.74
C ASN A 180 -14.46 9.45 -6.58
N ASP A 181 -14.70 10.06 -5.41
CA ASP A 181 -14.30 11.43 -5.10
C ASP A 181 -14.04 11.62 -3.59
N ALA A 182 -13.49 12.78 -3.24
CA ALA A 182 -13.15 13.13 -1.87
C ALA A 182 -14.39 13.26 -0.96
N THR A 183 -15.50 13.75 -1.48
CA THR A 183 -16.76 13.92 -0.73
C THR A 183 -17.35 12.55 -0.36
N ALA A 184 -17.40 11.63 -1.32
CA ALA A 184 -17.85 10.26 -1.08
C ALA A 184 -16.96 9.52 -0.05
N THR A 185 -15.73 9.93 0.15
CA THR A 185 -14.83 9.38 1.16
C THR A 185 -15.34 9.62 2.57
N ILE A 186 -15.81 10.84 2.87
CA ILE A 186 -16.36 11.18 4.19
C ILE A 186 -17.59 10.31 4.47
N MET A 187 -18.50 10.21 3.49
CA MET A 187 -19.67 9.35 3.61
C MET A 187 -19.31 7.88 3.77
N ARG A 188 -18.27 7.42 3.07
CA ARG A 188 -17.78 6.03 3.21
C ARG A 188 -17.26 5.76 4.62
N MET A 189 -16.48 6.67 5.19
CA MET A 189 -15.97 6.53 6.56
C MET A 189 -17.10 6.58 7.60
N LEU A 190 -18.08 7.47 7.43
CA LEU A 190 -19.27 7.53 8.31
C LEU A 190 -20.12 6.25 8.24
N ASN A 191 -20.18 5.60 7.07
CA ASN A 191 -20.95 4.36 6.87
C ASN A 191 -20.19 3.10 7.32
N MET A 192 -18.94 3.22 7.73
CA MET A 192 -18.19 2.13 8.35
C MET A 192 -18.55 1.92 9.84
N GLY A 193 -19.21 2.92 10.47
CA GLY A 193 -19.71 2.87 11.85
C GLY A 193 -19.71 4.23 12.49
#